data_777d355fd37737de56aff53eb53e31cf
#
_entry.id   777d355fd37737de56aff53eb53e31cf
#
_cell.length_a   1.000
_cell.length_b   1.000
_cell.length_c   1.000
_cell.angle_alpha   90.00
_cell.angle_beta   90.00
_cell.angle_gamma   90.00
#
_symmetry.space_group_name_H-M   'P 1'
#
loop_
_entity.id
_entity.type
_entity.pdbx_description
1 polymer ?
#
loop_
_entity_poly.entity_id
_entity_poly.type
_entity_poly.pdbx_seq_one_letter_code
_entity_poly.pdbx_strand_id
1 'polypeptide(L)'
;VNGAGTGDGGGTATDDADDPTAPEWKAVFWDIGGVILALDSVQAAHAEFVAGLLERRGVETDLEEGIDTWRTTVGDYFREREDTEFRSAREGYHRGVAAIVGEEVPREEWEPRFEAIVRDSIEPVPGAVETIERLADQDVHVGVVSDVDDAEGKRMLERFGVRERFDSITTSEAVGRTKPDPAMFETALEKAGVAPERALMIGDRYDHDVNGAAEVGMHGVAFGADDGPAVSYRIESPEEVLDIVDGARGAPNRSRG
;
A
#
# COMPACT_ATOMS: atom_id res chain seq x y z
N VAL A 1 -61.16 -42.88 12.77
CA VAL A 1 -60.47 -43.40 11.62
C VAL A 1 -59.73 -42.28 10.90
N ASN A 2 -58.50 -42.06 11.18
CA ASN A 2 -57.31 -41.85 10.36
C ASN A 2 -57.28 -40.82 9.26
N GLY A 3 -56.32 -39.88 9.36
CA GLY A 3 -55.82 -39.09 8.27
C GLY A 3 -54.48 -38.51 8.65
N ALA A 4 -53.39 -39.17 8.21
CA ALA A 4 -52.04 -38.65 8.32
C ALA A 4 -51.83 -37.56 7.24
N GLY A 5 -51.36 -36.42 7.62
CA GLY A 5 -50.90 -35.37 6.74
C GLY A 5 -49.42 -35.11 6.95
N THR A 6 -48.60 -35.51 5.99
CA THR A 6 -47.18 -35.20 5.90
C THR A 6 -47.03 -33.73 5.44
N GLY A 7 -46.52 -32.90 6.32
CA GLY A 7 -46.08 -31.54 5.97
C GLY A 7 -44.66 -31.59 5.44
N ASP A 8 -44.52 -31.29 4.17
CA ASP A 8 -43.24 -30.99 3.49
C ASP A 8 -42.82 -29.57 3.84
N GLY A 9 -41.77 -29.45 4.64
CA GLY A 9 -41.15 -28.19 5.00
C GLY A 9 -40.05 -27.82 4.01
N GLY A 10 -40.44 -27.27 2.86
CA GLY A 10 -39.51 -26.63 1.94
C GLY A 10 -38.91 -25.36 2.57
N GLY A 11 -37.71 -25.50 3.13
CA GLY A 11 -36.88 -24.35 3.50
C GLY A 11 -36.44 -23.63 2.25
N THR A 12 -37.08 -22.51 1.99
CA THR A 12 -36.56 -21.54 1.02
C THR A 12 -35.30 -20.93 1.60
N ALA A 13 -34.13 -21.22 0.97
CA ALA A 13 -32.94 -20.45 1.15
C ALA A 13 -33.31 -19.03 0.69
N THR A 14 -33.36 -18.12 1.63
CA THR A 14 -33.41 -16.69 1.32
C THR A 14 -32.03 -16.30 0.78
N ASP A 15 -31.99 -15.90 -0.48
CA ASP A 15 -30.90 -15.14 -1.06
C ASP A 15 -30.76 -13.86 -0.21
N ASP A 16 -29.70 -13.78 0.59
CA ASP A 16 -29.29 -12.59 1.33
C ASP A 16 -28.56 -11.56 0.43
N ALA A 17 -28.86 -11.55 -0.86
CA ALA A 17 -28.29 -10.61 -1.82
C ALA A 17 -29.22 -9.42 -1.98
N ASP A 18 -29.26 -8.52 -1.02
CA ASP A 18 -29.59 -7.08 -1.12
C ASP A 18 -29.93 -6.57 0.29
N ASP A 19 -28.89 -6.36 1.12
CA ASP A 19 -29.06 -5.49 2.28
C ASP A 19 -29.02 -4.03 1.76
N PRO A 20 -30.18 -3.31 1.73
CA PRO A 20 -30.21 -1.94 1.23
C PRO A 20 -29.45 -0.95 2.13
N THR A 21 -28.79 -1.43 3.18
CA THR A 21 -27.97 -0.65 4.10
C THR A 21 -26.47 -0.83 3.89
N ALA A 22 -26.04 -1.76 3.02
CA ALA A 22 -24.63 -1.89 2.67
C ALA A 22 -24.13 -0.64 1.90
N PRO A 23 -23.00 -0.05 2.29
CA PRO A 23 -22.48 1.12 1.60
C PRO A 23 -22.09 0.73 0.17
N GLU A 24 -22.61 1.46 -0.81
CA GLU A 24 -22.13 1.35 -2.19
C GLU A 24 -20.77 2.05 -2.31
N TRP A 25 -19.69 1.27 -2.33
CA TRP A 25 -18.34 1.80 -2.47
C TRP A 25 -18.13 2.43 -3.85
N LYS A 26 -17.45 3.58 -3.90
CA LYS A 26 -17.18 4.32 -5.13
C LYS A 26 -15.69 4.55 -5.38
N ALA A 27 -14.86 4.32 -4.38
CA ALA A 27 -13.41 4.38 -4.55
C ALA A 27 -12.70 3.37 -3.66
N VAL A 28 -11.63 2.77 -4.19
CA VAL A 28 -10.70 1.90 -3.46
C VAL A 28 -9.29 2.44 -3.68
N PHE A 29 -8.66 2.89 -2.61
CA PHE A 29 -7.29 3.39 -2.63
C PHE A 29 -6.34 2.38 -2.00
N TRP A 30 -5.18 2.23 -2.62
CA TRP A 30 -4.14 1.27 -2.25
C TRP A 30 -2.86 1.99 -1.83
N ASP A 31 -2.24 1.57 -0.72
CA ASP A 31 -0.81 1.82 -0.53
C ASP A 31 0.00 0.92 -1.47
N ILE A 32 1.24 1.30 -1.77
CA ILE A 32 2.16 0.47 -2.56
C ILE A 32 2.93 -0.48 -1.63
N GLY A 33 3.65 0.05 -0.65
CA GLY A 33 4.50 -0.74 0.22
C GLY A 33 3.70 -1.68 1.12
N GLY A 34 4.04 -2.97 1.18
CA GLY A 34 3.36 -3.96 2.01
C GLY A 34 1.96 -4.36 1.53
N VAL A 35 1.38 -3.66 0.55
CA VAL A 35 0.02 -3.91 0.03
C VAL A 35 0.04 -4.38 -1.42
N ILE A 36 0.72 -3.66 -2.30
CA ILE A 36 0.94 -4.05 -3.70
C ILE A 36 2.33 -4.65 -3.87
N LEU A 37 3.32 -4.08 -3.22
CA LEU A 37 4.74 -4.44 -3.28
C LEU A 37 5.14 -5.23 -2.04
N ALA A 38 5.67 -6.44 -2.22
CA ALA A 38 6.18 -7.28 -1.15
C ALA A 38 7.48 -6.71 -0.55
N LEU A 39 7.45 -6.31 0.73
CA LEU A 39 8.56 -5.59 1.38
C LEU A 39 9.83 -6.44 1.54
N ASP A 40 9.70 -7.76 1.66
CA ASP A 40 10.82 -8.68 1.72
C ASP A 40 11.61 -8.70 0.41
N SER A 41 10.95 -8.57 -0.74
CA SER A 41 11.61 -8.45 -2.05
C SER A 41 12.43 -7.16 -2.16
N VAL A 42 11.95 -6.06 -1.59
CA VAL A 42 12.69 -4.79 -1.51
C VAL A 42 13.91 -4.92 -0.62
N GLN A 43 13.76 -5.58 0.53
CA GLN A 43 14.87 -5.81 1.46
C GLN A 43 15.96 -6.68 0.80
N ALA A 44 15.56 -7.71 0.06
CA ALA A 44 16.47 -8.56 -0.70
C ALA A 44 17.22 -7.77 -1.79
N ALA A 45 16.51 -6.91 -2.54
CA ALA A 45 17.10 -6.03 -3.55
C ALA A 45 18.14 -5.06 -2.95
N HIS A 46 17.82 -4.46 -1.80
CA HIS A 46 18.75 -3.58 -1.09
C HIS A 46 20.00 -4.35 -0.60
N ALA A 47 19.83 -5.56 -0.06
CA ALA A 47 20.94 -6.39 0.36
C ALA A 47 21.85 -6.78 -0.82
N GLU A 48 21.28 -7.14 -1.98
CA GLU A 48 22.02 -7.41 -3.21
C GLU A 48 22.81 -6.17 -3.68
N PHE A 49 22.18 -5.01 -3.66
CA PHE A 49 22.85 -3.76 -4.02
C PHE A 49 24.02 -3.46 -3.09
N VAL A 50 23.84 -3.57 -1.77
CA VAL A 50 24.89 -3.34 -0.77
C VAL A 50 26.05 -4.31 -0.98
N ALA A 51 25.78 -5.61 -1.16
CA ALA A 51 26.81 -6.60 -1.44
C ALA A 51 27.66 -6.21 -2.67
N GLY A 52 26.99 -5.87 -3.76
CA GLY A 52 27.67 -5.44 -4.96
C GLY A 52 28.40 -4.09 -4.85
N LEU A 53 27.96 -3.19 -3.94
CA LEU A 53 28.63 -1.93 -3.64
C LEU A 53 29.94 -2.18 -2.90
N LEU A 54 29.92 -3.00 -1.84
CA LEU A 54 31.09 -3.38 -1.04
C LEU A 54 32.17 -4.01 -1.94
N GLU A 55 31.78 -4.98 -2.78
CA GLU A 55 32.70 -5.65 -3.70
C GLU A 55 33.37 -4.66 -4.68
N ARG A 56 32.58 -3.84 -5.36
CA ARG A 56 33.09 -2.91 -6.38
C ARG A 56 33.96 -1.79 -5.84
N ARG A 57 33.67 -1.34 -4.61
CA ARG A 57 34.43 -0.27 -3.95
C ARG A 57 35.60 -0.77 -3.12
N GLY A 58 35.70 -2.10 -2.94
CA GLY A 58 36.75 -2.70 -2.11
C GLY A 58 36.63 -2.29 -0.64
N VAL A 59 35.40 -2.10 -0.15
CA VAL A 59 35.17 -1.74 1.26
C VAL A 59 35.34 -2.99 2.11
N GLU A 60 36.28 -2.93 3.06
CA GLU A 60 36.59 -4.03 3.96
C GLU A 60 35.62 -4.03 5.17
N THR A 61 34.38 -4.42 4.91
CA THR A 61 33.37 -4.69 5.95
C THR A 61 32.56 -5.91 5.56
N ASP A 62 31.93 -6.59 6.53
CA ASP A 62 31.03 -7.70 6.17
C ASP A 62 29.67 -7.20 5.68
N LEU A 63 28.93 -8.11 5.02
CA LEU A 63 27.63 -7.77 4.43
C LEU A 63 26.60 -7.35 5.47
N GLU A 64 26.59 -7.98 6.64
CA GLU A 64 25.62 -7.66 7.71
C GLU A 64 25.83 -6.23 8.22
N GLU A 65 27.07 -5.85 8.50
CA GLU A 65 27.44 -4.49 8.90
C GLU A 65 27.11 -3.46 7.79
N GLY A 66 27.37 -3.80 6.53
CA GLY A 66 26.99 -2.96 5.38
C GLY A 66 25.48 -2.73 5.29
N ILE A 67 24.67 -3.78 5.47
CA ILE A 67 23.21 -3.70 5.48
C ILE A 67 22.71 -2.88 6.68
N ASP A 68 23.30 -3.05 7.87
CA ASP A 68 22.92 -2.29 9.05
C ASP A 68 23.29 -0.80 8.90
N THR A 69 24.44 -0.49 8.30
CA THR A 69 24.82 0.89 7.95
C THR A 69 23.80 1.51 6.99
N TRP A 70 23.42 0.78 5.94
CA TRP A 70 22.39 1.20 4.99
C TRP A 70 21.07 1.51 5.68
N ARG A 71 20.53 0.54 6.43
CA ARG A 71 19.23 0.65 7.13
C ARG A 71 19.21 1.80 8.12
N THR A 72 20.27 1.92 8.91
CA THR A 72 20.40 2.98 9.92
C THR A 72 20.44 4.35 9.25
N THR A 73 21.30 4.54 8.26
CA THR A 73 21.46 5.84 7.57
C THR A 73 20.18 6.28 6.86
N VAL A 74 19.55 5.37 6.09
CA VAL A 74 18.29 5.66 5.40
C VAL A 74 17.16 5.91 6.40
N GLY A 75 17.09 5.09 7.47
CA GLY A 75 16.09 5.25 8.53
C GLY A 75 16.24 6.55 9.30
N ASP A 76 17.47 6.97 9.65
CA ASP A 76 17.73 8.25 10.31
C ASP A 76 17.34 9.42 9.44
N TYR A 77 17.69 9.40 8.15
CA TYR A 77 17.28 10.41 7.21
C TYR A 77 15.77 10.64 7.20
N PHE A 78 14.95 9.58 7.23
CA PHE A 78 13.50 9.73 7.29
C PHE A 78 13.00 10.15 8.67
N ARG A 79 13.64 9.72 9.77
CA ARG A 79 13.28 10.14 11.14
C ARG A 79 13.56 11.61 11.42
N GLU A 80 14.54 12.21 10.74
CA GLU A 80 14.87 13.63 10.84
C GLU A 80 13.88 14.56 10.13
N ARG A 81 12.81 14.03 9.48
CA ARG A 81 11.79 14.87 8.85
C ARG A 81 11.06 15.71 9.89
N GLU A 82 10.62 16.89 9.48
CA GLU A 82 9.71 17.73 10.26
C GLU A 82 8.26 17.31 9.98
N ASP A 83 7.56 16.81 11.00
CA ASP A 83 6.18 16.32 10.92
C ASP A 83 5.96 15.35 9.74
N THR A 84 5.13 15.75 8.78
CA THR A 84 4.75 14.96 7.59
C THR A 84 5.42 15.47 6.30
N GLU A 85 6.48 16.29 6.40
CA GLU A 85 7.19 16.79 5.23
C GLU A 85 7.71 15.63 4.36
N PHE A 86 7.51 15.75 3.04
CA PHE A 86 8.08 14.77 2.10
C PHE A 86 9.60 14.83 2.10
N ARG A 87 10.22 13.66 2.13
CA ARG A 87 11.65 13.47 1.86
C ARG A 87 11.83 12.37 0.82
N SER A 88 12.65 12.67 -0.21
CA SER A 88 12.92 11.71 -1.28
C SER A 88 13.71 10.50 -0.80
N ALA A 89 13.25 9.30 -1.14
CA ALA A 89 13.97 8.06 -0.86
C ALA A 89 15.35 8.04 -1.55
N ARG A 90 15.45 8.61 -2.74
CA ARG A 90 16.71 8.72 -3.50
C ARG A 90 17.80 9.49 -2.75
N GLU A 91 17.41 10.52 -1.97
CA GLU A 91 18.36 11.23 -1.11
C GLU A 91 18.80 10.36 0.07
N GLY A 92 17.88 9.63 0.69
CA GLY A 92 18.20 8.65 1.75
C GLY A 92 19.17 7.58 1.25
N TYR A 93 18.93 7.03 0.06
CA TYR A 93 19.81 6.04 -0.59
C TYR A 93 21.19 6.62 -0.89
N HIS A 94 21.25 7.87 -1.37
CA HIS A 94 22.51 8.56 -1.62
C HIS A 94 23.37 8.66 -0.35
N ARG A 95 22.76 9.06 0.76
CA ARG A 95 23.42 9.07 2.08
C ARG A 95 23.86 7.69 2.54
N GLY A 96 23.03 6.65 2.30
CA GLY A 96 23.37 5.26 2.59
C GLY A 96 24.61 4.78 1.83
N VAL A 97 24.71 5.13 0.54
CA VAL A 97 25.90 4.83 -0.29
C VAL A 97 27.14 5.54 0.28
N ALA A 98 27.06 6.84 0.56
CA ALA A 98 28.17 7.62 1.11
C ALA A 98 28.63 7.07 2.47
N ALA A 99 27.68 6.66 3.33
CA ALA A 99 28.00 6.07 4.64
C ALA A 99 28.73 4.74 4.54
N ILE A 100 28.35 3.88 3.58
CA ILE A 100 29.01 2.57 3.35
C ILE A 100 30.40 2.75 2.77
N VAL A 101 30.55 3.67 1.80
CA VAL A 101 31.83 3.88 1.09
C VAL A 101 32.79 4.74 1.91
N GLY A 102 32.28 5.56 2.83
CA GLY A 102 33.05 6.49 3.64
C GLY A 102 33.40 7.81 2.95
N GLU A 103 32.83 8.06 1.76
CA GLU A 103 32.97 9.30 0.98
C GLU A 103 31.75 9.52 0.09
N GLU A 104 31.58 10.76 -0.41
CA GLU A 104 30.54 11.09 -1.39
C GLU A 104 30.77 10.34 -2.70
N VAL A 105 29.71 9.71 -3.22
CA VAL A 105 29.73 8.96 -4.48
C VAL A 105 28.72 9.60 -5.45
N PRO A 106 29.14 10.10 -6.63
CA PRO A 106 28.22 10.64 -7.61
C PRO A 106 27.08 9.70 -7.95
N ARG A 107 25.84 10.22 -8.06
CA ARG A 107 24.65 9.39 -8.28
C ARG A 107 24.75 8.54 -9.55
N GLU A 108 25.31 9.08 -10.62
CA GLU A 108 25.54 8.38 -11.89
C GLU A 108 26.40 7.13 -11.79
N GLU A 109 27.18 6.96 -10.71
CA GLU A 109 28.04 5.80 -10.49
C GLU A 109 27.32 4.62 -9.79
N TRP A 110 26.23 4.89 -9.06
CA TRP A 110 25.54 3.86 -8.29
C TRP A 110 24.04 3.72 -8.63
N GLU A 111 23.35 4.83 -8.91
CA GLU A 111 21.89 4.85 -9.06
C GLU A 111 21.38 3.98 -10.21
N PRO A 112 21.97 3.97 -11.43
CA PRO A 112 21.50 3.11 -12.51
C PRO A 112 21.54 1.61 -12.17
N ARG A 113 22.54 1.20 -11.36
CA ARG A 113 22.63 -0.18 -10.90
C ARG A 113 21.60 -0.48 -9.81
N PHE A 114 21.42 0.43 -8.87
CA PHE A 114 20.39 0.32 -7.83
C PHE A 114 19.01 0.15 -8.48
N GLU A 115 18.65 1.04 -9.40
CA GLU A 115 17.38 0.97 -10.13
C GLU A 115 17.22 -0.35 -10.90
N ALA A 116 18.29 -0.85 -11.51
CA ALA A 116 18.24 -2.13 -12.22
C ALA A 116 17.98 -3.31 -11.28
N ILE A 117 18.70 -3.38 -10.14
CA ILE A 117 18.51 -4.44 -9.15
C ILE A 117 17.08 -4.37 -8.57
N VAL A 118 16.65 -3.19 -8.13
CA VAL A 118 15.29 -3.02 -7.58
C VAL A 118 14.25 -3.47 -8.61
N ARG A 119 14.30 -2.94 -9.83
CA ARG A 119 13.35 -3.32 -10.90
C ARG A 119 13.29 -4.82 -11.15
N ASP A 120 14.44 -5.51 -11.13
CA ASP A 120 14.52 -6.92 -11.51
C ASP A 120 14.14 -7.85 -10.33
N SER A 121 14.29 -7.39 -9.08
CA SER A 121 14.11 -8.19 -7.86
C SER A 121 12.80 -7.97 -7.13
N ILE A 122 12.11 -6.81 -7.33
CA ILE A 122 10.84 -6.57 -6.64
C ILE A 122 9.72 -7.47 -7.14
N GLU A 123 8.90 -7.92 -6.20
CA GLU A 123 7.76 -8.79 -6.43
C GLU A 123 6.46 -8.16 -5.92
N PRO A 124 5.33 -8.39 -6.58
CA PRO A 124 4.05 -7.98 -6.05
C PRO A 124 3.63 -8.88 -4.87
N VAL A 125 2.80 -8.34 -3.99
CA VAL A 125 2.06 -9.15 -3.01
C VAL A 125 1.17 -10.13 -3.76
N PRO A 126 1.17 -11.43 -3.41
CA PRO A 126 0.33 -12.42 -4.06
C PRO A 126 -1.16 -12.00 -4.06
N GLY A 127 -1.81 -12.08 -5.22
CA GLY A 127 -3.21 -11.72 -5.41
C GLY A 127 -3.47 -10.22 -5.62
N ALA A 128 -2.52 -9.32 -5.35
CA ALA A 128 -2.73 -7.88 -5.48
C ALA A 128 -2.99 -7.45 -6.93
N VAL A 129 -2.17 -7.96 -7.87
CA VAL A 129 -2.29 -7.62 -9.31
C VAL A 129 -3.66 -8.03 -9.84
N GLU A 130 -4.06 -9.28 -9.62
CA GLU A 130 -5.33 -9.84 -10.07
C GLU A 130 -6.54 -9.12 -9.45
N THR A 131 -6.42 -8.71 -8.19
CA THR A 131 -7.48 -7.96 -7.51
C THR A 131 -7.64 -6.57 -8.08
N ILE A 132 -6.53 -5.86 -8.32
CA ILE A 132 -6.54 -4.53 -8.94
C ILE A 132 -7.15 -4.60 -10.34
N GLU A 133 -6.78 -5.60 -11.15
CA GLU A 133 -7.36 -5.79 -12.49
C GLU A 133 -8.87 -6.01 -12.43
N ARG A 134 -9.34 -6.84 -11.50
CA ARG A 134 -10.78 -7.11 -11.31
C ARG A 134 -11.55 -5.90 -10.81
N LEU A 135 -10.96 -5.08 -9.92
CA LEU A 135 -11.60 -3.84 -9.46
C LEU A 135 -11.69 -2.80 -10.58
N ALA A 136 -10.64 -2.69 -11.41
CA ALA A 136 -10.63 -1.77 -12.54
C ALA A 136 -11.68 -2.11 -13.63
N ASP A 137 -12.19 -3.33 -13.63
CA ASP A 137 -13.29 -3.75 -14.51
C ASP A 137 -14.69 -3.49 -13.88
N GLN A 138 -14.76 -2.96 -12.62
CA GLN A 138 -16.01 -2.60 -11.93
C GLN A 138 -16.28 -1.08 -12.00
N ASP A 139 -17.49 -0.65 -11.59
CA ASP A 139 -17.87 0.77 -11.49
C ASP A 139 -17.37 1.40 -10.17
N VAL A 140 -16.06 1.30 -9.93
CA VAL A 140 -15.38 1.84 -8.76
C VAL A 140 -14.07 2.51 -9.18
N HIS A 141 -13.78 3.69 -8.61
CA HIS A 141 -12.50 4.35 -8.83
C HIS A 141 -11.37 3.59 -8.13
N VAL A 142 -10.35 3.19 -8.86
CA VAL A 142 -9.17 2.51 -8.30
C VAL A 142 -8.01 3.49 -8.26
N GLY A 143 -7.52 3.82 -7.06
CA GLY A 143 -6.47 4.82 -6.87
C GLY A 143 -5.31 4.33 -6.02
N VAL A 144 -4.20 5.08 -6.05
CA VAL A 144 -3.05 4.89 -5.18
C VAL A 144 -2.89 6.09 -4.25
N VAL A 145 -2.56 5.84 -2.97
CA VAL A 145 -2.11 6.83 -1.99
C VAL A 145 -0.88 6.27 -1.28
N SER A 146 0.33 6.74 -1.65
CA SER A 146 1.57 6.13 -1.17
C SER A 146 2.66 7.13 -0.83
N ASP A 147 3.44 6.80 0.21
CA ASP A 147 4.63 7.53 0.63
C ASP A 147 5.84 7.14 -0.21
N VAL A 148 5.92 7.69 -1.42
CA VAL A 148 6.93 7.33 -2.42
C VAL A 148 7.29 8.52 -3.31
N ASP A 149 8.51 8.51 -3.88
CA ASP A 149 8.89 9.39 -4.99
C ASP A 149 8.01 9.09 -6.21
N ASP A 150 7.49 10.11 -6.88
CA ASP A 150 6.46 9.98 -7.94
C ASP A 150 6.91 9.07 -9.09
N ALA A 151 8.12 9.28 -9.58
CA ALA A 151 8.67 8.47 -10.67
C ALA A 151 8.93 7.02 -10.24
N GLU A 152 9.33 6.80 -8.99
CA GLU A 152 9.61 5.46 -8.47
C GLU A 152 8.31 4.66 -8.29
N GLY A 153 7.29 5.24 -7.68
CA GLY A 153 5.98 4.59 -7.54
C GLY A 153 5.39 4.18 -8.89
N LYS A 154 5.43 5.08 -9.88
CA LYS A 154 4.96 4.78 -11.24
C LYS A 154 5.73 3.63 -11.88
N ARG A 155 7.07 3.61 -11.77
CA ARG A 155 7.90 2.51 -12.31
C ARG A 155 7.60 1.16 -11.66
N MET A 156 7.33 1.13 -10.35
CA MET A 156 6.93 -0.09 -9.64
C MET A 156 5.61 -0.65 -10.20
N LEU A 157 4.60 0.21 -10.34
CA LEU A 157 3.30 -0.17 -10.90
C LEU A 157 3.39 -0.61 -12.37
N GLU A 158 4.25 0.04 -13.17
CA GLU A 158 4.55 -0.36 -14.56
C GLU A 158 5.24 -1.74 -14.59
N ARG A 159 6.18 -2.00 -13.69
CA ARG A 159 6.86 -3.29 -13.57
C ARG A 159 5.89 -4.44 -13.28
N PHE A 160 4.84 -4.18 -12.49
CA PHE A 160 3.79 -5.16 -12.19
C PHE A 160 2.67 -5.20 -13.26
N GLY A 161 2.72 -4.32 -14.27
CA GLY A 161 1.74 -4.28 -15.36
C GLY A 161 0.39 -3.66 -14.97
N VAL A 162 0.29 -3.04 -13.79
CA VAL A 162 -0.99 -2.49 -13.28
C VAL A 162 -1.10 -0.97 -13.32
N ARG A 163 -0.07 -0.26 -13.81
CA ARG A 163 -0.08 1.22 -13.84
C ARG A 163 -1.32 1.80 -14.52
N GLU A 164 -1.73 1.23 -15.63
CA GLU A 164 -2.87 1.69 -16.44
C GLU A 164 -4.24 1.23 -15.88
N ARG A 165 -4.24 0.44 -14.80
CA ARG A 165 -5.45 0.02 -14.09
C ARG A 165 -5.88 1.02 -13.01
N PHE A 166 -5.01 1.97 -12.67
CA PHE A 166 -5.31 3.02 -11.70
C PHE A 166 -5.82 4.28 -12.39
N ASP A 167 -7.00 4.74 -11.96
CA ASP A 167 -7.60 6.01 -12.39
C ASP A 167 -6.83 7.21 -11.85
N SER A 168 -6.24 7.07 -10.63
CA SER A 168 -5.42 8.12 -10.03
C SER A 168 -4.24 7.58 -9.22
N ILE A 169 -3.15 8.35 -9.18
CA ILE A 169 -2.00 8.10 -8.33
C ILE A 169 -1.72 9.37 -7.53
N THR A 170 -1.64 9.22 -6.21
CA THR A 170 -1.28 10.27 -5.27
C THR A 170 -0.04 9.84 -4.51
N THR A 171 1.07 10.54 -4.74
CA THR A 171 2.37 10.27 -4.13
C THR A 171 2.76 11.39 -3.18
N SER A 172 3.53 11.07 -2.16
CA SER A 172 4.03 12.05 -1.19
C SER A 172 4.90 13.13 -1.84
N GLU A 173 5.66 12.81 -2.90
CA GLU A 173 6.42 13.81 -3.64
C GLU A 173 5.50 14.83 -4.33
N ALA A 174 4.41 14.36 -4.97
CA ALA A 174 3.49 15.22 -5.68
C ALA A 174 2.69 16.15 -4.75
N VAL A 175 2.38 15.68 -3.53
CA VAL A 175 1.65 16.44 -2.51
C VAL A 175 2.58 17.30 -1.65
N GLY A 176 3.85 16.89 -1.48
CA GLY A 176 4.82 17.52 -0.58
C GLY A 176 4.65 17.09 0.89
N ARG A 177 3.80 16.11 1.15
CA ARG A 177 3.47 15.54 2.47
C ARG A 177 3.46 14.03 2.43
N THR A 178 3.60 13.39 3.59
CA THR A 178 3.46 11.93 3.75
C THR A 178 2.25 11.61 4.61
N LYS A 179 1.68 10.42 4.48
CA LYS A 179 0.68 9.90 5.40
C LYS A 179 1.24 9.91 6.84
N PRO A 180 0.45 10.22 7.85
CA PRO A 180 -1.01 10.39 7.83
C PRO A 180 -1.51 11.82 7.54
N ASP A 181 -0.73 12.70 6.92
CA ASP A 181 -1.20 14.06 6.62
C ASP A 181 -2.52 14.01 5.82
N PRO A 182 -3.57 14.73 6.26
CA PRO A 182 -4.86 14.78 5.57
C PRO A 182 -4.76 15.15 4.10
N ALA A 183 -3.78 16.00 3.72
CA ALA A 183 -3.59 16.43 2.34
C ALA A 183 -3.36 15.27 1.36
N MET A 184 -2.79 14.13 1.82
CA MET A 184 -2.60 12.94 1.01
C MET A 184 -3.95 12.33 0.60
N PHE A 185 -4.84 12.16 1.56
CA PHE A 185 -6.15 11.53 1.36
C PHE A 185 -7.14 12.49 0.68
N GLU A 186 -7.16 13.76 1.09
CA GLU A 186 -8.00 14.79 0.48
C GLU A 186 -7.66 14.97 -1.01
N THR A 187 -6.37 15.00 -1.38
CA THR A 187 -5.95 15.03 -2.78
C THR A 187 -6.42 13.82 -3.56
N ALA A 188 -6.39 12.63 -2.96
CA ALA A 188 -6.86 11.41 -3.61
C ALA A 188 -8.38 11.41 -3.81
N LEU A 189 -9.14 11.83 -2.78
CA LEU A 189 -10.59 11.98 -2.85
C LEU A 189 -11.02 13.02 -3.89
N GLU A 190 -10.30 14.16 -3.96
CA GLU A 190 -10.54 15.20 -4.97
C GLU A 190 -10.35 14.67 -6.40
N LYS A 191 -9.26 13.90 -6.64
CA LYS A 191 -9.02 13.26 -7.94
C LYS A 191 -10.12 12.27 -8.31
N ALA A 192 -10.65 11.51 -7.34
CA ALA A 192 -11.70 10.55 -7.56
C ALA A 192 -13.10 11.21 -7.69
N GLY A 193 -13.28 12.41 -7.15
CA GLY A 193 -14.60 13.06 -7.07
C GLY A 193 -15.60 12.30 -6.18
N VAL A 194 -15.11 11.61 -5.14
CA VAL A 194 -15.89 10.71 -4.28
C VAL A 194 -15.93 11.27 -2.86
N ALA A 195 -17.08 11.16 -2.21
CA ALA A 195 -17.22 11.49 -0.80
C ALA A 195 -16.47 10.48 0.08
N PRO A 196 -15.78 10.94 1.16
CA PRO A 196 -14.90 10.07 1.95
C PRO A 196 -15.59 8.84 2.54
N GLU A 197 -16.83 8.95 2.96
CA GLU A 197 -17.62 7.84 3.50
C GLU A 197 -17.99 6.74 2.49
N ARG A 198 -17.66 6.93 1.21
CA ARG A 198 -17.81 5.96 0.13
C ARG A 198 -16.46 5.48 -0.43
N ALA A 199 -15.38 5.75 0.29
CA ALA A 199 -14.01 5.42 -0.09
C ALA A 199 -13.35 4.48 0.91
N LEU A 200 -12.65 3.48 0.39
CA LEU A 200 -11.80 2.56 1.14
C LEU A 200 -10.34 2.95 0.97
N MET A 201 -9.54 2.84 2.05
CA MET A 201 -8.08 2.91 2.01
C MET A 201 -7.48 1.62 2.55
N ILE A 202 -6.72 0.92 1.73
CA ILE A 202 -6.04 -0.33 2.08
C ILE A 202 -4.60 -0.01 2.43
N GLY A 203 -4.17 -0.40 3.63
CA GLY A 203 -2.81 -0.13 4.10
C GLY A 203 -2.30 -1.16 5.09
N ASP A 204 -0.97 -1.22 5.23
CA ASP A 204 -0.25 -2.12 6.13
C ASP A 204 0.21 -1.44 7.43
N ARG A 205 0.03 -0.10 7.55
CA ARG A 205 0.41 0.68 8.73
C ARG A 205 -0.80 1.36 9.35
N TYR A 206 -1.10 0.98 10.60
CA TYR A 206 -2.29 1.49 11.31
C TYR A 206 -2.34 3.03 11.35
N ASP A 207 -1.30 3.68 11.89
CA ASP A 207 -1.31 5.14 12.10
C ASP A 207 -1.27 5.93 10.78
N HIS A 208 -0.52 5.43 9.79
CA HIS A 208 -0.31 6.12 8.52
C HIS A 208 -1.49 5.97 7.57
N ASP A 209 -1.96 4.74 7.39
CA ASP A 209 -2.93 4.40 6.35
C ASP A 209 -4.35 4.37 6.89
N VAL A 210 -4.57 3.50 7.90
CA VAL A 210 -5.90 3.18 8.40
C VAL A 210 -6.48 4.33 9.22
N ASN A 211 -5.72 4.82 10.21
CA ASN A 211 -6.13 5.93 11.06
C ASN A 211 -6.12 7.26 10.29
N GLY A 212 -5.07 7.52 9.48
CA GLY A 212 -5.01 8.73 8.65
C GLY A 212 -6.19 8.85 7.69
N ALA A 213 -6.60 7.76 7.04
CA ALA A 213 -7.79 7.73 6.20
C ALA A 213 -9.09 7.97 7.01
N ALA A 214 -9.20 7.37 8.20
CA ALA A 214 -10.37 7.55 9.06
C ALA A 214 -10.53 8.99 9.55
N GLU A 215 -9.44 9.72 9.78
CA GLU A 215 -9.47 11.13 10.20
C GLU A 215 -10.10 12.06 9.15
N VAL A 216 -10.03 11.69 7.87
CA VAL A 216 -10.71 12.41 6.78
C VAL A 216 -12.09 11.82 6.43
N GLY A 217 -12.54 10.80 7.17
CA GLY A 217 -13.86 10.18 6.99
C GLY A 217 -13.91 9.01 6.02
N MET A 218 -12.77 8.53 5.52
CA MET A 218 -12.68 7.31 4.73
C MET A 218 -12.77 6.05 5.62
N HIS A 219 -12.93 4.89 5.01
CA HIS A 219 -12.92 3.61 5.72
C HIS A 219 -11.58 2.90 5.55
N GLY A 220 -10.89 2.67 6.67
CA GLY A 220 -9.62 1.96 6.69
C GLY A 220 -9.80 0.45 6.57
N VAL A 221 -9.08 -0.16 5.62
CA VAL A 221 -8.96 -1.62 5.44
C VAL A 221 -7.55 -2.03 5.86
N ALA A 222 -7.45 -2.73 6.98
CA ALA A 222 -6.17 -3.21 7.50
C ALA A 222 -5.75 -4.49 6.78
N PHE A 223 -4.62 -4.43 6.07
CA PHE A 223 -3.92 -5.58 5.49
C PHE A 223 -2.53 -5.66 6.11
N GLY A 224 -2.33 -6.56 7.07
CA GLY A 224 -1.08 -6.64 7.85
C GLY A 224 -0.90 -5.56 8.93
N ALA A 225 -1.72 -4.50 8.93
CA ALA A 225 -1.67 -3.44 9.93
C ALA A 225 -2.12 -3.92 11.32
N ASP A 226 -1.63 -3.25 12.36
CA ASP A 226 -2.09 -3.44 13.74
C ASP A 226 -3.61 -3.18 13.84
N ASP A 227 -4.22 -3.76 14.90
CA ASP A 227 -5.64 -3.55 15.18
C ASP A 227 -5.87 -2.22 15.92
N GLY A 228 -7.06 -1.64 15.71
CA GLY A 228 -7.42 -0.40 16.38
C GLY A 228 -8.81 0.11 15.99
N PRO A 229 -9.29 1.17 16.66
CA PRO A 229 -10.65 1.68 16.48
C PRO A 229 -10.95 2.22 15.08
N ALA A 230 -9.94 2.58 14.30
CA ALA A 230 -10.10 3.07 12.93
C ALA A 230 -10.25 1.95 11.88
N VAL A 231 -10.04 0.68 12.25
CA VAL A 231 -10.17 -0.46 11.35
C VAL A 231 -11.64 -0.71 11.04
N SER A 232 -12.07 -0.38 9.82
CA SER A 232 -13.41 -0.68 9.33
C SER A 232 -13.52 -2.13 8.85
N TYR A 233 -12.48 -2.61 8.18
CA TYR A 233 -12.34 -4.00 7.71
C TYR A 233 -10.93 -4.49 7.93
N ARG A 234 -10.79 -5.80 8.15
CA ARG A 234 -9.52 -6.52 8.17
C ARG A 234 -9.53 -7.60 7.10
N ILE A 235 -8.46 -7.70 6.34
CA ILE A 235 -8.27 -8.70 5.31
C ILE A 235 -6.95 -9.43 5.51
N GLU A 236 -6.92 -10.69 5.12
CA GLU A 236 -5.74 -11.57 5.14
C GLU A 236 -5.13 -11.73 3.74
N SER A 237 -5.92 -11.43 2.70
CA SER A 237 -5.46 -11.43 1.32
C SER A 237 -6.08 -10.29 0.52
N PRO A 238 -5.40 -9.79 -0.54
CA PRO A 238 -5.93 -8.70 -1.37
C PRO A 238 -7.29 -9.01 -2.00
N GLU A 239 -7.56 -10.26 -2.35
CA GLU A 239 -8.81 -10.70 -3.01
C GLU A 239 -10.05 -10.43 -2.16
N GLU A 240 -9.90 -10.40 -0.84
CA GLU A 240 -11.02 -10.13 0.08
C GLU A 240 -11.59 -8.71 -0.04
N VAL A 241 -10.85 -7.80 -0.68
CA VAL A 241 -11.35 -6.45 -1.01
C VAL A 241 -12.55 -6.52 -1.94
N LEU A 242 -12.59 -7.49 -2.85
CA LEU A 242 -13.72 -7.71 -3.76
C LEU A 242 -15.01 -8.04 -2.99
N ASP A 243 -14.90 -8.87 -1.93
CA ASP A 243 -16.04 -9.21 -1.08
C ASP A 243 -16.57 -7.99 -0.32
N ILE A 244 -15.68 -7.03 0.03
CA ILE A 244 -16.07 -5.76 0.66
C ILE A 244 -16.82 -4.89 -0.34
N VAL A 245 -16.27 -4.75 -1.56
CA VAL A 245 -16.86 -3.91 -2.61
C VAL A 245 -18.20 -4.46 -3.09
N ASP A 246 -18.30 -5.78 -3.23
CA ASP A 246 -19.53 -6.49 -3.62
C ASP A 246 -20.59 -6.56 -2.49
N GLY A 247 -20.29 -6.02 -1.30
CA GLY A 247 -21.21 -6.00 -0.15
C GLY A 247 -21.33 -7.34 0.60
N ALA A 248 -20.53 -8.33 0.25
CA ALA A 248 -20.60 -9.67 0.87
C ALA A 248 -20.10 -9.69 2.33
N ARG A 249 -19.32 -8.69 2.76
CA ARG A 249 -18.78 -8.58 4.14
C ARG A 249 -19.61 -7.74 5.11
N GLY A 250 -20.78 -7.31 4.70
CA GLY A 250 -21.67 -6.49 5.52
C GLY A 250 -21.13 -5.07 5.82
N ALA A 251 -21.82 -4.33 6.71
CA ALA A 251 -21.46 -2.96 7.04
C ALA A 251 -20.12 -2.85 7.78
N PRO A 252 -19.37 -1.74 7.57
CA PRO A 252 -18.10 -1.53 8.23
C PRO A 252 -18.23 -1.47 9.76
N ASN A 253 -17.19 -1.93 10.45
CA ASN A 253 -17.12 -1.78 11.90
C ASN A 253 -17.02 -0.28 12.24
N ARG A 254 -18.08 0.29 12.78
CA ARG A 254 -18.08 1.69 13.26
C ARG A 254 -17.78 1.66 14.75
N SER A 255 -16.57 2.00 15.14
CA SER A 255 -16.33 2.39 16.52
C SER A 255 -17.19 3.63 16.81
N ARG A 256 -18.14 3.47 17.75
CA ARG A 256 -18.90 4.63 18.27
C ARG A 256 -17.92 5.48 19.06
N GLY A 257 -17.57 6.66 18.53
CA GLY A 257 -16.88 7.71 19.24
C GLY A 257 -17.72 8.26 20.41
#